data_fb32ac39baa5b03dd5ba6b3f600ae9b2
#
_entry.id   fb32ac39baa5b03dd5ba6b3f600ae9b2
#
_cell.length_a   1.000
_cell.length_b   1.000
_cell.length_c   1.000
_cell.angle_alpha   90.00
_cell.angle_beta   90.00
_cell.angle_gamma   90.00
#
_symmetry.space_group_name_H-M   'P 1'
#
loop_
_entity.id
_entity.type
_entity.pdbx_description
1 polymer ?
#
loop_
_entity_poly.entity_id
_entity_poly.type
_entity_poly.pdbx_seq_one_letter_code
_entity_poly.pdbx_strand_id
1 'polypeptide(L)'
;MKKALVLILALAMVFALAAPAAFADETFKLGSSGPLTGGAAIYGISVMNGIQIAVDEINAMDDGFKFEFMSQDDEADSGDKAINAYNALMDWGMQVMAGTVTSGSGITVSAQAFDERTFMLTPSGSSVDLIADKDNAFQVCFTDPNQGIASADYFAEHFADAKVAVIYRNDDAYSQGIRDTFVKEAADKGVSVVYEGTFTDATSTDFNVQLTAAQGAGADLIFLPIYYTPASVILQQANQMGYAPKFFGVDGMDGILTVEGFDTKLAEGVFLLTTFSADADDARTQAFVAEYQKRFNETPNQFAADGYDAAYILKAALQAAGCTSDMSAADICEALIAVFPTISVDGVTGQGMTWAASGEVSKAPMAVVIKDGVYVTPEF
;
A
#
# COMPACT_ATOMS: atom_id res chain seq x y z
N MET A 1 -48.55 35.09 38.35
CA MET A 1 -48.90 34.12 37.28
C MET A 1 -48.42 34.54 35.87
N LYS A 2 -48.62 35.80 35.42
CA LYS A 2 -48.19 36.23 34.07
C LYS A 2 -46.64 36.22 33.86
N LYS A 3 -45.80 36.48 34.90
CA LYS A 3 -44.34 36.44 34.79
C LYS A 3 -43.76 35.03 34.75
N ALA A 4 -44.41 34.05 35.38
CA ALA A 4 -43.99 32.63 35.32
C ALA A 4 -44.30 32.00 33.96
N LEU A 5 -45.41 32.41 33.34
CA LEU A 5 -45.79 31.90 31.99
C LEU A 5 -44.85 32.38 30.89
N VAL A 6 -44.30 33.62 31.02
CA VAL A 6 -43.33 34.18 30.05
C VAL A 6 -41.98 33.48 30.19
N LEU A 7 -41.56 33.10 31.41
CA LEU A 7 -40.30 32.39 31.65
C LEU A 7 -40.36 30.94 31.09
N ILE A 8 -41.52 30.28 31.23
CA ILE A 8 -41.72 28.91 30.70
C ILE A 8 -41.76 28.91 29.18
N LEU A 9 -42.37 29.91 28.52
CA LEU A 9 -42.33 30.07 27.07
C LEU A 9 -40.93 30.38 26.54
N ALA A 10 -40.14 31.22 27.27
CA ALA A 10 -38.76 31.52 26.89
C ALA A 10 -37.83 30.28 27.05
N LEU A 11 -38.03 29.47 28.10
CA LEU A 11 -37.29 28.21 28.28
C LEU A 11 -37.67 27.15 27.22
N ALA A 12 -38.94 27.07 26.82
CA ALA A 12 -39.40 26.17 25.77
C ALA A 12 -38.86 26.57 24.38
N MET A 13 -38.66 27.88 24.11
CA MET A 13 -38.03 28.33 22.85
C MET A 13 -36.52 28.07 22.80
N VAL A 14 -35.82 28.08 23.95
CA VAL A 14 -34.39 27.72 24.00
C VAL A 14 -34.17 26.22 23.84
N PHE A 15 -35.12 25.38 24.29
CA PHE A 15 -35.03 23.92 24.03
C PHE A 15 -35.49 23.49 22.61
N ALA A 16 -36.27 24.34 21.91
CA ALA A 16 -36.69 24.04 20.54
C ALA A 16 -35.60 24.37 19.50
N LEU A 17 -34.50 25.06 19.88
CA LEU A 17 -33.37 25.36 19.01
C LEU A 17 -32.21 24.36 19.13
N ALA A 18 -32.32 23.37 20.00
CA ALA A 18 -31.39 22.24 20.08
C ALA A 18 -32.04 20.94 19.50
N ALA A 19 -32.74 21.05 18.41
CA ALA A 19 -32.90 19.87 17.56
C ALA A 19 -31.48 19.51 17.07
N PRO A 20 -31.01 18.27 17.24
CA PRO A 20 -29.80 17.88 16.57
C PRO A 20 -30.02 18.21 15.09
N ALA A 21 -29.16 19.03 14.51
CA ALA A 21 -29.11 19.13 13.05
C ALA A 21 -28.98 17.69 12.60
N ALA A 22 -30.00 17.14 11.93
CA ALA A 22 -29.85 15.91 11.18
C ALA A 22 -28.78 16.28 10.14
N PHE A 23 -27.54 15.83 10.37
CA PHE A 23 -26.52 15.93 9.35
C PHE A 23 -27.11 15.22 8.13
N ALA A 24 -27.20 15.95 7.00
CA ALA A 24 -27.50 15.28 5.73
C ALA A 24 -26.47 14.17 5.55
N ASP A 25 -26.87 13.00 5.12
CA ASP A 25 -25.96 11.91 4.80
C ASP A 25 -25.00 12.42 3.71
N GLU A 26 -23.72 12.61 4.07
CA GLU A 26 -22.67 13.01 3.13
C GLU A 26 -22.12 11.76 2.44
N THR A 27 -22.41 11.59 1.15
CA THR A 27 -21.93 10.44 0.38
C THR A 27 -20.88 10.89 -0.64
N PHE A 28 -19.64 10.52 -0.40
CA PHE A 28 -18.51 10.83 -1.28
C PHE A 28 -18.24 9.69 -2.26
N LYS A 29 -17.85 10.03 -3.49
CA LYS A 29 -17.42 9.05 -4.51
C LYS A 29 -15.93 8.77 -4.39
N LEU A 30 -15.63 7.57 -3.86
CA LEU A 30 -14.29 7.04 -3.69
C LEU A 30 -13.91 6.16 -4.88
N GLY A 31 -12.93 6.57 -5.68
CA GLY A 31 -12.41 5.77 -6.78
C GLY A 31 -11.12 5.04 -6.40
N SER A 32 -10.86 3.92 -7.08
CA SER A 32 -9.56 3.24 -7.01
C SER A 32 -9.23 2.60 -8.35
N SER A 33 -7.95 2.57 -8.73
CA SER A 33 -7.46 1.73 -9.82
C SER A 33 -6.26 0.89 -9.37
N GLY A 34 -6.13 -0.27 -9.98
CA GLY A 34 -5.06 -1.21 -9.70
C GLY A 34 -5.19 -2.45 -10.57
N PRO A 35 -4.17 -3.32 -10.60
CA PRO A 35 -4.23 -4.54 -11.39
C PRO A 35 -5.27 -5.52 -10.81
N LEU A 36 -6.33 -5.77 -11.57
CA LEU A 36 -7.31 -6.82 -11.24
C LEU A 36 -7.09 -8.07 -12.09
N THR A 37 -6.26 -7.95 -13.11
CA THR A 37 -5.83 -9.04 -13.99
C THR A 37 -4.31 -9.00 -14.21
N GLY A 38 -3.74 -10.07 -14.79
CA GLY A 38 -2.31 -10.16 -15.09
C GLY A 38 -1.43 -10.55 -13.91
N GLY A 39 -0.13 -10.38 -14.08
CA GLY A 39 0.91 -10.89 -13.16
C GLY A 39 1.03 -10.17 -11.82
N ALA A 40 0.32 -9.06 -11.62
CA ALA A 40 0.28 -8.28 -10.37
C ALA A 40 -1.13 -8.27 -9.74
N ALA A 41 -2.05 -9.10 -10.23
CA ALA A 41 -3.47 -9.06 -9.86
C ALA A 41 -3.72 -9.26 -8.35
N ILE A 42 -2.89 -10.04 -7.67
CA ILE A 42 -3.00 -10.27 -6.22
C ILE A 42 -2.97 -8.93 -5.46
N TYR A 43 -2.12 -7.99 -5.84
CA TYR A 43 -2.05 -6.69 -5.17
C TYR A 43 -3.36 -5.90 -5.31
N GLY A 44 -3.83 -5.72 -6.55
CA GLY A 44 -5.02 -4.92 -6.83
C GLY A 44 -6.27 -5.53 -6.21
N ILE A 45 -6.47 -6.83 -6.37
CA ILE A 45 -7.61 -7.55 -5.78
C ILE A 45 -7.60 -7.40 -4.25
N SER A 46 -6.43 -7.55 -3.60
CA SER A 46 -6.29 -7.40 -2.16
C SER A 46 -6.63 -5.97 -1.70
N VAL A 47 -6.09 -4.95 -2.37
CA VAL A 47 -6.41 -3.54 -2.07
C VAL A 47 -7.90 -3.27 -2.20
N MET A 48 -8.53 -3.69 -3.31
CA MET A 48 -9.98 -3.46 -3.53
C MET A 48 -10.83 -4.17 -2.49
N ASN A 49 -10.45 -5.37 -2.09
CA ASN A 49 -11.11 -6.12 -1.03
C ASN A 49 -11.00 -5.40 0.32
N GLY A 50 -9.82 -4.86 0.65
CA GLY A 50 -9.61 -4.07 1.87
C GLY A 50 -10.45 -2.79 1.88
N ILE A 51 -10.42 -2.02 0.78
CA ILE A 51 -11.24 -0.81 0.61
C ILE A 51 -12.73 -1.16 0.77
N GLN A 52 -13.21 -2.23 0.13
CA GLN A 52 -14.63 -2.62 0.19
C GLN A 52 -15.08 -2.98 1.61
N ILE A 53 -14.24 -3.67 2.39
CA ILE A 53 -14.53 -3.96 3.81
C ILE A 53 -14.66 -2.63 4.57
N ALA A 54 -13.68 -1.74 4.43
CA ALA A 54 -13.70 -0.46 5.13
C ALA A 54 -14.90 0.41 4.72
N VAL A 55 -15.25 0.46 3.43
CA VAL A 55 -16.43 1.18 2.94
C VAL A 55 -17.71 0.63 3.53
N ASP A 56 -17.87 -0.69 3.58
CA ASP A 56 -19.07 -1.32 4.16
C ASP A 56 -19.18 -1.02 5.67
N GLU A 57 -18.06 -1.06 6.39
CA GLU A 57 -18.00 -0.71 7.82
C GLU A 57 -18.32 0.77 8.05
N ILE A 58 -17.70 1.66 7.28
CA ILE A 58 -17.94 3.11 7.33
C ILE A 58 -19.42 3.41 7.03
N ASN A 59 -19.98 2.80 6.01
CA ASN A 59 -21.37 3.01 5.61
C ASN A 59 -22.38 2.45 6.62
N ALA A 60 -21.97 1.51 7.45
CA ALA A 60 -22.77 0.98 8.55
C ALA A 60 -22.72 1.85 9.82
N MET A 61 -21.82 2.82 9.90
CA MET A 61 -21.78 3.79 11.00
C MET A 61 -22.96 4.77 10.86
N ASP A 62 -23.58 5.11 12.00
CA ASP A 62 -24.68 6.10 12.03
C ASP A 62 -24.12 7.50 12.37
N ASP A 63 -23.14 7.95 11.59
CA ASP A 63 -22.47 9.23 11.77
C ASP A 63 -22.69 10.22 10.60
N GLY A 64 -23.57 9.86 9.65
CA GLY A 64 -23.94 10.70 8.50
C GLY A 64 -22.88 10.74 7.41
N PHE A 65 -21.83 9.91 7.47
CA PHE A 65 -20.79 9.83 6.44
C PHE A 65 -20.83 8.51 5.68
N LYS A 66 -20.74 8.55 4.35
CA LYS A 66 -20.74 7.36 3.50
C LYS A 66 -19.80 7.51 2.33
N PHE A 67 -19.35 6.37 1.80
CA PHE A 67 -18.69 6.26 0.50
C PHE A 67 -19.56 5.47 -0.49
N GLU A 68 -19.61 5.94 -1.73
CA GLU A 68 -19.90 5.13 -2.91
C GLU A 68 -18.57 4.76 -3.54
N PHE A 69 -18.29 3.47 -3.75
CA PHE A 69 -16.98 2.98 -4.18
C PHE A 69 -17.03 2.39 -5.57
N MET A 70 -16.06 2.77 -6.43
CA MET A 70 -15.83 2.18 -7.75
C MET A 70 -14.37 1.87 -7.96
N SER A 71 -14.07 0.71 -8.54
CA SER A 71 -12.72 0.30 -8.94
C SER A 71 -12.61 0.06 -10.44
N GLN A 72 -11.38 0.24 -10.97
CA GLN A 72 -11.03 -0.02 -12.37
C GLN A 72 -9.75 -0.84 -12.46
N ASP A 73 -9.67 -1.72 -13.46
CA ASP A 73 -8.46 -2.50 -13.77
C ASP A 73 -7.49 -1.66 -14.60
N ASP A 74 -6.29 -1.43 -14.09
CA ASP A 74 -5.19 -0.77 -14.81
C ASP A 74 -4.14 -1.74 -15.33
N GLU A 75 -4.29 -3.04 -15.02
CA GLU A 75 -3.39 -4.13 -15.40
C GLU A 75 -1.91 -3.91 -15.01
N ALA A 76 -1.64 -3.07 -14.01
CA ALA A 76 -0.31 -2.55 -13.64
C ALA A 76 0.42 -1.86 -14.81
N ASP A 77 -0.32 -1.32 -15.77
CA ASP A 77 0.24 -0.61 -16.92
C ASP A 77 0.69 0.79 -16.50
N SER A 78 1.86 1.22 -16.95
CA SER A 78 2.39 2.57 -16.72
C SER A 78 2.04 3.56 -17.83
N GLY A 79 1.09 3.22 -18.71
CA GLY A 79 0.70 4.01 -19.85
C GLY A 79 -0.81 4.17 -20.01
N ASP A 80 -1.31 3.85 -21.20
CA ASP A 80 -2.68 4.14 -21.63
C ASP A 80 -3.74 3.48 -20.74
N LYS A 81 -3.52 2.25 -20.25
CA LYS A 81 -4.52 1.56 -19.43
C LYS A 81 -4.72 2.23 -18.08
N ALA A 82 -3.63 2.67 -17.42
CA ALA A 82 -3.72 3.42 -16.18
C ALA A 82 -4.51 4.73 -16.35
N ILE A 83 -4.23 5.46 -17.44
CA ILE A 83 -4.96 6.69 -17.77
C ILE A 83 -6.42 6.41 -18.09
N ASN A 84 -6.73 5.35 -18.85
CA ASN A 84 -8.10 4.99 -19.17
C ASN A 84 -8.90 4.59 -17.92
N ALA A 85 -8.28 3.85 -16.99
CA ALA A 85 -8.89 3.49 -15.71
C ALA A 85 -9.20 4.75 -14.87
N TYR A 86 -8.25 5.68 -14.77
CA TYR A 86 -8.44 6.95 -14.08
C TYR A 86 -9.58 7.79 -14.74
N ASN A 87 -9.57 7.94 -16.06
CA ASN A 87 -10.59 8.69 -16.78
C ASN A 87 -11.99 8.09 -16.58
N ALA A 88 -12.11 6.76 -16.55
CA ALA A 88 -13.39 6.10 -16.28
C ALA A 88 -13.92 6.41 -14.87
N LEU A 89 -13.04 6.54 -13.88
CA LEU A 89 -13.40 6.97 -12.53
C LEU A 89 -13.83 8.45 -12.51
N MET A 90 -13.14 9.33 -13.24
CA MET A 90 -13.51 10.74 -13.36
C MET A 90 -14.85 10.91 -14.07
N ASP A 91 -15.12 10.16 -15.14
CA ASP A 91 -16.41 10.16 -15.84
C ASP A 91 -17.57 9.66 -14.94
N TRP A 92 -17.29 8.74 -14.02
CA TRP A 92 -18.25 8.33 -12.99
C TRP A 92 -18.50 9.44 -11.95
N GLY A 93 -17.60 10.40 -11.85
CA GLY A 93 -17.68 11.54 -10.93
C GLY A 93 -16.93 11.30 -9.63
N MET A 94 -15.80 10.59 -9.67
CA MET A 94 -14.89 10.41 -8.53
C MET A 94 -14.53 11.76 -7.89
N GLN A 95 -14.53 11.80 -6.56
CA GLN A 95 -14.17 12.99 -5.78
C GLN A 95 -12.82 12.86 -5.08
N VAL A 96 -12.47 11.64 -4.67
CA VAL A 96 -11.17 11.31 -4.05
C VAL A 96 -10.71 9.94 -4.54
N MET A 97 -9.41 9.73 -4.62
CA MET A 97 -8.83 8.49 -5.10
C MET A 97 -8.06 7.76 -4.00
N ALA A 98 -8.41 6.49 -3.73
CA ALA A 98 -7.58 5.53 -2.99
C ALA A 98 -6.87 4.60 -3.99
N GLY A 99 -5.83 5.08 -4.63
CA GLY A 99 -5.15 4.39 -5.74
C GLY A 99 -4.01 5.28 -6.28
N THR A 100 -3.19 4.82 -7.22
CA THR A 100 -3.18 3.47 -7.79
C THR A 100 -2.50 2.48 -6.84
N VAL A 101 -2.39 1.21 -7.28
CA VAL A 101 -1.76 0.15 -6.47
C VAL A 101 -0.28 -0.02 -6.78
N THR A 102 0.13 0.05 -8.05
CA THR A 102 1.54 -0.11 -8.45
C THR A 102 2.22 1.23 -8.74
N SER A 103 3.54 1.29 -8.54
CA SER A 103 4.32 2.51 -8.71
C SER A 103 4.28 3.05 -10.14
N GLY A 104 4.40 2.18 -11.16
CA GLY A 104 4.40 2.59 -12.56
C GLY A 104 3.09 3.29 -12.97
N SER A 105 1.93 2.68 -12.69
CA SER A 105 0.63 3.31 -12.94
C SER A 105 0.44 4.57 -12.09
N GLY A 106 0.94 4.54 -10.85
CA GLY A 106 0.87 5.68 -9.93
C GLY A 106 1.59 6.93 -10.40
N ILE A 107 2.80 6.77 -10.92
CA ILE A 107 3.58 7.89 -11.50
C ILE A 107 2.81 8.54 -12.64
N THR A 108 2.23 7.72 -13.52
CA THR A 108 1.48 8.20 -14.69
C THR A 108 0.17 8.90 -14.27
N VAL A 109 -0.61 8.27 -13.41
CA VAL A 109 -1.91 8.81 -12.95
C VAL A 109 -1.73 10.04 -12.07
N SER A 110 -0.74 10.06 -11.18
CA SER A 110 -0.52 11.21 -10.29
C SER A 110 -0.16 12.49 -11.05
N ALA A 111 0.48 12.38 -12.22
CA ALA A 111 0.77 13.55 -13.07
C ALA A 111 -0.54 14.16 -13.61
N GLN A 112 -1.48 13.33 -14.11
CA GLN A 112 -2.78 13.81 -14.56
C GLN A 112 -3.66 14.31 -13.40
N ALA A 113 -3.69 13.58 -12.28
CA ALA A 113 -4.42 13.98 -11.08
C ALA A 113 -3.93 15.31 -10.49
N PHE A 114 -2.63 15.60 -10.63
CA PHE A 114 -2.05 16.89 -10.24
C PHE A 114 -2.60 18.03 -11.11
N ASP A 115 -2.60 17.87 -12.43
CA ASP A 115 -3.10 18.87 -13.37
C ASP A 115 -4.62 19.11 -13.21
N GLU A 116 -5.38 18.04 -12.90
CA GLU A 116 -6.84 18.09 -12.72
C GLU A 116 -7.28 18.40 -11.29
N ARG A 117 -6.33 18.54 -10.36
CA ARG A 117 -6.57 18.79 -8.93
C ARG A 117 -7.48 17.72 -8.31
N THR A 118 -7.16 16.45 -8.52
CA THR A 118 -7.78 15.31 -7.83
C THR A 118 -6.87 14.84 -6.71
N PHE A 119 -7.38 14.72 -5.49
CA PHE A 119 -6.60 14.21 -4.35
C PHE A 119 -6.39 12.71 -4.49
N MET A 120 -5.15 12.27 -4.33
CA MET A 120 -4.74 10.89 -4.50
C MET A 120 -4.00 10.39 -3.25
N LEU A 121 -4.51 9.30 -2.67
CA LEU A 121 -3.85 8.55 -1.60
C LEU A 121 -3.58 7.13 -2.12
N THR A 122 -2.33 6.83 -2.49
CA THR A 122 -2.00 5.48 -2.94
C THR A 122 -1.86 4.52 -1.75
N PRO A 123 -2.55 3.37 -1.77
CA PRO A 123 -2.36 2.33 -0.76
C PRO A 123 -0.94 1.76 -0.75
N SER A 124 -0.38 1.47 -1.94
CA SER A 124 0.84 0.68 -2.07
C SER A 124 1.83 1.13 -3.15
N GLY A 125 1.51 2.16 -3.94
CA GLY A 125 2.46 2.75 -4.87
C GLY A 125 3.60 3.44 -4.12
N SER A 126 4.74 2.78 -3.97
CA SER A 126 5.81 3.15 -3.04
C SER A 126 6.91 4.03 -3.65
N SER A 127 6.95 4.19 -4.98
CA SER A 127 7.92 5.06 -5.63
C SER A 127 7.76 6.52 -5.20
N VAL A 128 8.87 7.15 -4.88
CA VAL A 128 8.90 8.60 -4.57
C VAL A 128 8.52 9.47 -5.77
N ASP A 129 8.71 8.98 -7.00
CA ASP A 129 8.35 9.72 -8.22
C ASP A 129 6.83 9.91 -8.35
N LEU A 130 6.04 9.07 -7.67
CA LEU A 130 4.59 9.21 -7.62
C LEU A 130 4.18 10.50 -6.90
N ILE A 131 4.86 10.84 -5.81
CA ILE A 131 4.55 12.01 -4.96
C ILE A 131 5.45 13.21 -5.24
N ALA A 132 6.58 13.03 -5.91
CA ALA A 132 7.55 14.10 -6.17
C ALA A 132 6.92 15.26 -6.94
N ASP A 133 7.14 16.48 -6.43
CA ASP A 133 6.63 17.74 -7.01
C ASP A 133 5.09 17.82 -7.12
N LYS A 134 4.36 17.01 -6.35
CA LYS A 134 2.88 16.96 -6.32
C LYS A 134 2.38 17.13 -4.90
N ASP A 135 1.64 18.20 -4.65
CA ASP A 135 1.08 18.51 -3.33
C ASP A 135 -0.20 17.75 -3.00
N ASN A 136 -0.80 17.08 -3.98
CA ASN A 136 -2.07 16.37 -3.89
C ASN A 136 -1.94 14.85 -3.93
N ALA A 137 -0.72 14.30 -3.92
CA ALA A 137 -0.45 12.88 -3.94
C ALA A 137 0.25 12.43 -2.64
N PHE A 138 -0.32 11.43 -1.97
CA PHE A 138 0.13 10.91 -0.67
C PHE A 138 0.17 9.39 -0.68
N GLN A 139 0.96 8.79 0.23
CA GLN A 139 1.15 7.34 0.34
C GLN A 139 0.63 6.80 1.68
N VAL A 140 0.02 5.62 1.66
CA VAL A 140 -0.24 4.82 2.87
C VAL A 140 0.95 3.90 3.16
N CYS A 141 1.58 3.35 2.12
CA CYS A 141 2.77 2.49 2.22
C CYS A 141 4.05 3.30 2.52
N PHE A 142 5.08 2.63 3.00
CA PHE A 142 6.44 3.19 3.08
C PHE A 142 7.09 3.29 1.69
N THR A 143 8.05 4.21 1.55
CA THR A 143 8.66 4.52 0.24
C THR A 143 9.71 3.50 -0.19
N ASP A 144 10.01 3.44 -1.49
CA ASP A 144 11.10 2.61 -2.04
C ASP A 144 12.46 2.89 -1.37
N PRO A 145 12.87 4.16 -1.15
CA PRO A 145 14.09 4.44 -0.39
C PRO A 145 14.09 3.85 1.02
N ASN A 146 12.94 3.89 1.73
CA ASN A 146 12.83 3.31 3.06
C ASN A 146 12.97 1.78 3.02
N GLN A 147 12.48 1.11 1.97
CA GLN A 147 12.66 -0.32 1.78
C GLN A 147 14.14 -0.68 1.56
N GLY A 148 14.83 0.08 0.71
CA GLY A 148 16.25 -0.13 0.42
C GLY A 148 17.11 0.06 1.68
N ILE A 149 16.91 1.17 2.40
CA ILE A 149 17.62 1.46 3.66
C ILE A 149 17.35 0.37 4.70
N ALA A 150 16.08 0.06 4.98
CA ALA A 150 15.71 -0.93 5.98
C ALA A 150 16.27 -2.33 5.66
N SER A 151 16.30 -2.72 4.38
CA SER A 151 16.93 -3.98 3.94
C SER A 151 18.43 -4.00 4.21
N ALA A 152 19.14 -2.91 3.89
CA ALA A 152 20.59 -2.81 4.12
C ALA A 152 20.93 -2.81 5.61
N ASP A 153 20.16 -2.07 6.43
CA ASP A 153 20.30 -2.07 7.90
C ASP A 153 20.08 -3.48 8.47
N TYR A 154 19.04 -4.16 8.02
CA TYR A 154 18.73 -5.52 8.45
C TYR A 154 19.85 -6.51 8.09
N PHE A 155 20.43 -6.35 6.87
CA PHE A 155 21.55 -7.20 6.45
C PHE A 155 22.81 -6.94 7.28
N ALA A 156 23.12 -5.69 7.57
CA ALA A 156 24.25 -5.33 8.42
C ALA A 156 24.09 -5.88 9.85
N GLU A 157 22.87 -5.93 10.38
CA GLU A 157 22.59 -6.42 11.72
C GLU A 157 22.55 -7.95 11.82
N HIS A 158 21.89 -8.61 10.86
CA HIS A 158 21.55 -10.04 10.97
C HIS A 158 22.28 -10.94 9.97
N PHE A 159 22.87 -10.37 8.91
CA PHE A 159 23.56 -11.10 7.83
C PHE A 159 24.92 -10.48 7.47
N ALA A 160 25.65 -9.96 8.47
CA ALA A 160 26.89 -9.18 8.25
C ALA A 160 27.97 -9.92 7.42
N ASP A 161 28.03 -11.25 7.51
CA ASP A 161 29.01 -12.08 6.79
C ASP A 161 28.48 -12.57 5.43
N ALA A 162 27.22 -12.26 5.06
CA ALA A 162 26.63 -12.74 3.83
C ALA A 162 27.24 -12.09 2.59
N LYS A 163 27.36 -12.87 1.53
CA LYS A 163 27.69 -12.40 0.18
C LYS A 163 26.39 -12.22 -0.58
N VAL A 164 26.00 -10.96 -0.79
CA VAL A 164 24.71 -10.62 -1.34
C VAL A 164 24.75 -10.53 -2.86
N ALA A 165 23.83 -11.21 -3.53
CA ALA A 165 23.48 -10.91 -4.93
C ALA A 165 22.19 -10.10 -4.95
N VAL A 166 22.09 -9.09 -5.80
CA VAL A 166 20.86 -8.34 -6.07
C VAL A 166 20.33 -8.72 -7.45
N ILE A 167 19.08 -9.12 -7.54
CA ILE A 167 18.42 -9.37 -8.84
C ILE A 167 17.20 -8.44 -8.91
N TYR A 168 17.18 -7.51 -9.87
CA TYR A 168 16.18 -6.48 -9.96
C TYR A 168 15.69 -6.23 -11.38
N ARG A 169 14.50 -5.67 -11.50
CA ARG A 169 13.89 -5.29 -12.77
C ARG A 169 14.31 -3.86 -13.14
N ASN A 170 15.01 -3.70 -14.28
CA ASN A 170 15.63 -2.43 -14.66
C ASN A 170 14.77 -1.55 -15.58
N ASP A 171 13.53 -1.95 -15.85
CA ASP A 171 12.52 -1.15 -16.55
C ASP A 171 11.30 -0.83 -15.65
N ASP A 172 11.48 -0.92 -14.32
CA ASP A 172 10.45 -0.66 -13.32
C ASP A 172 10.96 0.30 -12.24
N ALA A 173 10.25 1.41 -12.06
CA ALA A 173 10.63 2.48 -11.12
C ALA A 173 10.72 1.99 -9.67
N TYR A 174 9.78 1.13 -9.24
CA TYR A 174 9.76 0.49 -7.93
C TYR A 174 11.03 -0.31 -7.67
N SER A 175 11.33 -1.25 -8.56
CA SER A 175 12.48 -2.16 -8.41
C SER A 175 13.82 -1.41 -8.43
N GLN A 176 13.95 -0.40 -9.29
CA GLN A 176 15.13 0.46 -9.37
C GLN A 176 15.29 1.33 -8.12
N GLY A 177 14.22 1.98 -7.65
CA GLY A 177 14.26 2.88 -6.50
C GLY A 177 14.73 2.19 -5.23
N ILE A 178 14.23 0.98 -4.97
CA ILE A 178 14.68 0.15 -3.85
C ILE A 178 16.13 -0.28 -4.01
N ARG A 179 16.48 -0.81 -5.20
CA ARG A 179 17.86 -1.27 -5.49
C ARG A 179 18.87 -0.15 -5.32
N ASP A 180 18.62 1.02 -5.88
CA ASP A 180 19.58 2.14 -5.86
C ASP A 180 19.88 2.59 -4.44
N THR A 181 18.85 2.64 -3.59
CA THR A 181 18.99 3.01 -2.18
C THR A 181 19.65 1.90 -1.38
N PHE A 182 19.26 0.64 -1.63
CA PHE A 182 19.88 -0.52 -0.97
C PHE A 182 21.38 -0.60 -1.25
N VAL A 183 21.81 -0.51 -2.52
CA VAL A 183 23.24 -0.65 -2.88
C VAL A 183 24.09 0.46 -2.24
N LYS A 184 23.55 1.68 -2.20
CA LYS A 184 24.23 2.81 -1.54
C LYS A 184 24.37 2.58 -0.05
N GLU A 185 23.28 2.25 0.65
CA GLU A 185 23.28 2.04 2.09
C GLU A 185 24.10 0.79 2.47
N ALA A 186 24.02 -0.28 1.68
CA ALA A 186 24.80 -1.50 1.84
C ALA A 186 26.32 -1.20 1.81
N ALA A 187 26.76 -0.34 0.91
CA ALA A 187 28.16 0.08 0.84
C ALA A 187 28.58 0.87 2.09
N ASP A 188 27.71 1.80 2.57
CA ASP A 188 27.98 2.60 3.76
C ASP A 188 27.99 1.73 5.05
N LYS A 189 27.23 0.65 5.10
CA LYS A 189 27.15 -0.31 6.21
C LYS A 189 28.18 -1.46 6.11
N GLY A 190 28.90 -1.59 5.00
CA GLY A 190 29.88 -2.65 4.77
C GLY A 190 29.26 -4.00 4.42
N VAL A 191 28.01 -4.04 3.96
CA VAL A 191 27.36 -5.25 3.43
C VAL A 191 28.03 -5.62 2.08
N SER A 192 28.41 -6.90 1.93
CA SER A 192 29.14 -7.38 0.76
C SER A 192 28.23 -7.71 -0.41
N VAL A 193 27.97 -6.75 -1.30
CA VAL A 193 27.28 -7.00 -2.57
C VAL A 193 28.28 -7.53 -3.59
N VAL A 194 28.16 -8.80 -3.98
CA VAL A 194 29.12 -9.50 -4.87
C VAL A 194 28.63 -9.62 -6.32
N TYR A 195 27.35 -9.42 -6.57
CA TYR A 195 26.73 -9.50 -7.90
C TYR A 195 25.47 -8.66 -7.99
N GLU A 196 25.26 -8.04 -9.12
CA GLU A 196 24.00 -7.41 -9.48
C GLU A 196 23.54 -7.93 -10.85
N GLY A 197 22.34 -8.50 -10.91
CA GLY A 197 21.71 -9.02 -12.13
C GLY A 197 20.44 -8.24 -12.46
N THR A 198 20.18 -8.04 -13.74
CA THR A 198 19.00 -7.32 -14.20
C THR A 198 18.12 -8.19 -15.10
N PHE A 199 16.84 -7.83 -15.15
CA PHE A 199 15.88 -8.32 -16.13
C PHE A 199 14.90 -7.20 -16.50
N THR A 200 14.09 -7.43 -17.51
CA THR A 200 12.98 -6.56 -17.93
C THR A 200 11.67 -7.33 -17.85
N ASP A 201 10.54 -6.66 -18.01
CA ASP A 201 9.24 -7.32 -18.10
C ASP A 201 9.25 -8.46 -19.13
N ALA A 202 9.78 -8.18 -20.32
CA ALA A 202 9.86 -9.15 -21.42
C ALA A 202 10.75 -10.38 -21.13
N THR A 203 11.63 -10.32 -20.13
CA THR A 203 12.56 -11.38 -19.75
C THR A 203 12.29 -11.97 -18.36
N SER A 204 11.14 -11.69 -17.78
CA SER A 204 10.75 -12.05 -16.40
C SER A 204 10.40 -13.54 -16.19
N THR A 205 10.70 -14.41 -17.14
CA THR A 205 10.38 -15.85 -17.10
C THR A 205 11.59 -16.78 -17.05
N ASP A 206 12.81 -16.26 -17.26
CA ASP A 206 14.05 -17.04 -17.22
C ASP A 206 15.17 -16.27 -16.54
N PHE A 207 15.62 -16.79 -15.39
CA PHE A 207 16.64 -16.21 -14.52
C PHE A 207 17.89 -17.10 -14.40
N ASN A 208 18.03 -18.14 -15.23
CA ASN A 208 19.18 -19.07 -15.16
C ASN A 208 20.53 -18.36 -15.30
N VAL A 209 20.60 -17.30 -16.12
CA VAL A 209 21.82 -16.49 -16.30
C VAL A 209 22.18 -15.76 -15.01
N GLN A 210 21.21 -15.06 -14.42
CA GLN A 210 21.40 -14.30 -13.18
C GLN A 210 21.76 -15.22 -12.01
N LEU A 211 21.03 -16.34 -11.86
CA LEU A 211 21.27 -17.33 -10.81
C LEU A 211 22.64 -18.00 -10.95
N THR A 212 23.05 -18.38 -12.18
CA THR A 212 24.38 -18.94 -12.44
C THR A 212 25.48 -17.96 -12.09
N ALA A 213 25.33 -16.67 -12.44
CA ALA A 213 26.30 -15.64 -12.12
C ALA A 213 26.36 -15.34 -10.62
N ALA A 214 25.24 -15.27 -9.92
CA ALA A 214 25.17 -15.12 -8.48
C ALA A 214 25.87 -16.28 -7.75
N GLN A 215 25.58 -17.51 -8.15
CA GLN A 215 26.24 -18.72 -7.61
C GLN A 215 27.75 -18.70 -7.90
N GLY A 216 28.16 -18.31 -9.11
CA GLY A 216 29.56 -18.18 -9.50
C GLY A 216 30.33 -17.10 -8.73
N ALA A 217 29.64 -16.03 -8.31
CA ALA A 217 30.18 -14.99 -7.42
C ALA A 217 30.23 -15.42 -5.96
N GLY A 218 29.69 -16.59 -5.64
CA GLY A 218 29.64 -17.16 -4.30
C GLY A 218 28.61 -16.47 -3.39
N ALA A 219 27.53 -15.92 -3.98
CA ALA A 219 26.46 -15.35 -3.17
C ALA A 219 25.73 -16.45 -2.37
N ASP A 220 25.47 -16.17 -1.11
CA ASP A 220 24.72 -17.03 -0.18
C ASP A 220 23.41 -16.38 0.31
N LEU A 221 23.18 -15.12 -0.09
CA LEU A 221 21.91 -14.39 0.06
C LEU A 221 21.58 -13.68 -1.24
N ILE A 222 20.33 -13.81 -1.68
CA ILE A 222 19.80 -13.06 -2.85
C ILE A 222 18.76 -12.06 -2.37
N PHE A 223 19.01 -10.78 -2.63
CA PHE A 223 18.06 -9.69 -2.43
C PHE A 223 17.22 -9.50 -3.69
N LEU A 224 15.91 -9.49 -3.51
CA LEU A 224 14.90 -9.45 -4.57
C LEU A 224 13.96 -8.25 -4.38
N PRO A 225 14.37 -7.03 -4.77
CA PRO A 225 13.48 -5.86 -4.79
C PRO A 225 12.56 -5.93 -6.02
N ILE A 226 11.67 -6.92 -6.05
CA ILE A 226 10.82 -7.26 -7.20
C ILE A 226 9.46 -7.80 -6.73
N TYR A 227 8.52 -7.93 -7.66
CA TYR A 227 7.20 -8.48 -7.41
C TYR A 227 7.20 -10.00 -7.25
N TYR A 228 6.14 -10.54 -6.63
CA TYR A 228 6.00 -11.96 -6.28
C TYR A 228 6.07 -12.91 -7.49
N THR A 229 5.55 -12.52 -8.67
CA THR A 229 5.54 -13.37 -9.85
C THR A 229 6.95 -13.72 -10.34
N PRO A 230 7.84 -12.76 -10.69
CA PRO A 230 9.23 -13.09 -11.02
C PRO A 230 9.99 -13.72 -9.85
N ALA A 231 9.71 -13.34 -8.60
CA ALA A 231 10.32 -13.95 -7.42
C ALA A 231 10.01 -15.45 -7.34
N SER A 232 8.75 -15.85 -7.55
CA SER A 232 8.35 -17.26 -7.56
C SER A 232 9.10 -18.09 -8.61
N VAL A 233 9.34 -17.52 -9.80
CA VAL A 233 10.13 -18.16 -10.86
C VAL A 233 11.59 -18.30 -10.46
N ILE A 234 12.18 -17.26 -9.85
CA ILE A 234 13.57 -17.29 -9.32
C ILE A 234 13.72 -18.41 -8.29
N LEU A 235 12.81 -18.54 -7.33
CA LEU A 235 12.86 -19.58 -6.32
C LEU A 235 12.76 -20.98 -6.94
N GLN A 236 11.86 -21.18 -7.91
CA GLN A 236 11.71 -22.45 -8.65
C GLN A 236 12.99 -22.80 -9.42
N GLN A 237 13.58 -21.85 -10.14
CA GLN A 237 14.77 -22.10 -10.95
C GLN A 237 16.00 -22.32 -10.08
N ALA A 238 16.17 -21.58 -8.98
CA ALA A 238 17.24 -21.81 -8.01
C ALA A 238 17.17 -23.24 -7.44
N ASN A 239 15.97 -23.70 -7.05
CA ASN A 239 15.76 -25.07 -6.59
C ASN A 239 16.09 -26.11 -7.66
N GLN A 240 15.68 -25.89 -8.91
CA GLN A 240 16.01 -26.79 -10.04
C GLN A 240 17.52 -26.89 -10.31
N MET A 241 18.28 -25.80 -10.07
CA MET A 241 19.72 -25.74 -10.18
C MET A 241 20.45 -26.39 -8.97
N GLY A 242 19.74 -26.73 -7.89
CA GLY A 242 20.33 -27.13 -6.63
C GLY A 242 21.09 -25.99 -5.92
N TYR A 243 20.74 -24.76 -6.23
CA TYR A 243 21.28 -23.54 -5.59
C TYR A 243 20.33 -23.09 -4.48
N ALA A 244 20.79 -23.10 -3.25
CA ALA A 244 19.98 -22.86 -2.06
C ALA A 244 20.54 -21.68 -1.22
N PRO A 245 20.58 -20.45 -1.75
CA PRO A 245 20.89 -19.26 -0.99
C PRO A 245 19.71 -18.90 -0.06
N LYS A 246 19.93 -18.00 0.89
CA LYS A 246 18.82 -17.29 1.53
C LYS A 246 18.19 -16.33 0.52
N PHE A 247 16.89 -16.11 0.63
CA PHE A 247 16.18 -15.10 -0.16
C PHE A 247 15.60 -14.03 0.75
N PHE A 248 15.74 -12.78 0.35
CA PHE A 248 15.16 -11.63 1.03
C PHE A 248 14.48 -10.74 0.00
N GLY A 249 13.19 -10.55 0.17
CA GLY A 249 12.37 -9.66 -0.63
C GLY A 249 11.96 -8.40 0.12
N VAL A 250 11.13 -7.64 -0.53
CA VAL A 250 10.54 -6.41 -0.02
C VAL A 250 9.01 -6.57 -0.01
N ASP A 251 8.24 -5.51 0.17
CA ASP A 251 6.77 -5.58 0.21
C ASP A 251 6.16 -6.27 -1.01
N GLY A 252 6.72 -6.04 -2.21
CA GLY A 252 6.28 -6.68 -3.45
C GLY A 252 6.43 -8.20 -3.50
N MET A 253 7.06 -8.82 -2.51
CA MET A 253 7.07 -10.28 -2.39
C MET A 253 5.84 -10.82 -1.65
N ASP A 254 5.11 -9.97 -0.93
CA ASP A 254 3.87 -10.39 -0.25
C ASP A 254 2.81 -10.79 -1.30
N GLY A 255 2.19 -11.93 -1.08
CA GLY A 255 1.34 -12.62 -2.06
C GLY A 255 1.99 -13.85 -2.69
N ILE A 256 3.31 -14.08 -2.50
CA ILE A 256 4.01 -15.24 -3.08
C ILE A 256 3.38 -16.58 -2.67
N LEU A 257 2.80 -16.66 -1.47
CA LEU A 257 2.14 -17.87 -0.96
C LEU A 257 0.81 -18.19 -1.66
N THR A 258 0.24 -17.23 -2.41
CA THR A 258 -1.05 -17.38 -3.11
C THR A 258 -0.89 -17.50 -4.62
N VAL A 259 0.35 -17.56 -5.14
CA VAL A 259 0.63 -17.70 -6.58
C VAL A 259 0.14 -19.06 -7.08
N GLU A 260 -0.74 -19.04 -8.07
CA GLU A 260 -1.29 -20.27 -8.67
C GLU A 260 -0.18 -21.16 -9.25
N GLY A 261 -0.17 -22.43 -8.84
CA GLY A 261 0.80 -23.42 -9.31
C GLY A 261 2.20 -23.30 -8.71
N PHE A 262 2.44 -22.38 -7.80
CA PHE A 262 3.70 -22.28 -7.06
C PHE A 262 3.75 -23.28 -5.90
N ASP A 263 4.86 -24.02 -5.78
CA ASP A 263 5.10 -24.85 -4.59
C ASP A 263 5.56 -23.94 -3.42
N THR A 264 4.65 -23.62 -2.52
CA THR A 264 4.90 -22.73 -1.38
C THR A 264 5.99 -23.21 -0.44
N LYS A 265 6.39 -24.49 -0.48
CA LYS A 265 7.56 -25.01 0.26
C LYS A 265 8.86 -24.37 -0.19
N LEU A 266 8.93 -23.88 -1.42
CA LEU A 266 10.10 -23.16 -1.93
C LEU A 266 10.26 -21.76 -1.31
N ALA A 267 9.20 -21.24 -0.71
CA ALA A 267 9.23 -19.99 0.02
C ALA A 267 9.59 -20.14 1.51
N GLU A 268 9.79 -21.37 1.98
CA GLU A 268 10.19 -21.59 3.38
C GLU A 268 11.54 -20.94 3.69
N GLY A 269 11.60 -20.13 4.73
CA GLY A 269 12.78 -19.35 5.11
C GLY A 269 13.04 -18.10 4.29
N VAL A 270 12.15 -17.72 3.37
CA VAL A 270 12.21 -16.45 2.65
C VAL A 270 11.82 -15.31 3.57
N PHE A 271 12.63 -14.25 3.60
CA PHE A 271 12.35 -13.02 4.33
C PHE A 271 11.70 -11.99 3.41
N LEU A 272 10.86 -11.12 3.97
CA LEU A 272 10.35 -9.93 3.28
C LEU A 272 10.06 -8.80 4.27
N LEU A 273 9.95 -7.58 3.72
CA LEU A 273 9.52 -6.41 4.48
C LEU A 273 8.00 -6.24 4.40
N THR A 274 7.39 -5.82 5.51
CA THR A 274 5.95 -5.51 5.60
C THR A 274 5.71 -4.46 6.67
N THR A 275 4.52 -3.86 6.68
CA THR A 275 4.01 -3.04 7.80
C THR A 275 2.82 -3.69 8.49
N PHE A 276 2.41 -4.89 8.05
CA PHE A 276 1.22 -5.57 8.52
C PHE A 276 1.54 -6.99 8.98
N SER A 277 0.97 -7.38 10.12
CA SER A 277 0.98 -8.76 10.62
C SER A 277 -0.45 -9.21 10.90
N ALA A 278 -0.89 -10.26 10.19
CA ALA A 278 -2.25 -10.78 10.33
C ALA A 278 -2.50 -11.45 11.71
N ASP A 279 -1.45 -11.75 12.46
CA ASP A 279 -1.48 -12.33 13.80
C ASP A 279 -1.28 -11.31 14.93
N ALA A 280 -1.28 -10.00 14.61
CA ALA A 280 -1.15 -8.95 15.61
C ALA A 280 -2.28 -9.01 16.64
N ASP A 281 -1.95 -8.75 17.91
CA ASP A 281 -2.87 -8.91 19.05
C ASP A 281 -3.90 -7.80 19.21
N ASP A 282 -3.83 -6.71 18.43
CA ASP A 282 -4.75 -5.60 18.56
C ASP A 282 -6.13 -5.92 17.98
N ALA A 283 -7.18 -5.39 18.63
CA ALA A 283 -8.57 -5.74 18.32
C ALA A 283 -9.02 -5.29 16.92
N ARG A 284 -8.44 -4.20 16.36
CA ARG A 284 -8.79 -3.69 15.03
C ARG A 284 -8.26 -4.64 13.97
N THR A 285 -6.97 -5.02 14.06
CA THR A 285 -6.36 -5.98 13.15
C THR A 285 -7.07 -7.32 13.18
N GLN A 286 -7.38 -7.85 14.37
CA GLN A 286 -8.12 -9.11 14.50
C GLN A 286 -9.52 -9.05 13.88
N ALA A 287 -10.25 -7.94 14.04
CA ALA A 287 -11.56 -7.75 13.43
C ALA A 287 -11.48 -7.69 11.90
N PHE A 288 -10.52 -6.93 11.35
CA PHE A 288 -10.26 -6.85 9.91
C PHE A 288 -9.90 -8.22 9.33
N VAL A 289 -8.96 -8.95 9.95
CA VAL A 289 -8.53 -10.29 9.52
C VAL A 289 -9.72 -11.26 9.52
N ALA A 290 -10.53 -11.26 10.58
CA ALA A 290 -11.71 -12.12 10.68
C ALA A 290 -12.76 -11.82 9.59
N GLU A 291 -13.04 -10.56 9.30
CA GLU A 291 -13.99 -10.17 8.25
C GLU A 291 -13.44 -10.48 6.86
N TYR A 292 -12.14 -10.27 6.63
CA TYR A 292 -11.48 -10.63 5.36
C TYR A 292 -11.54 -12.13 5.10
N GLN A 293 -11.15 -12.95 6.08
CA GLN A 293 -11.23 -14.42 6.01
C GLN A 293 -12.66 -14.91 5.76
N LYS A 294 -13.64 -14.32 6.42
CA LYS A 294 -15.07 -14.65 6.26
C LYS A 294 -15.56 -14.36 4.84
N ARG A 295 -15.13 -13.24 4.22
CA ARG A 295 -15.58 -12.84 2.87
C ARG A 295 -14.87 -13.59 1.76
N PHE A 296 -13.55 -13.75 1.89
CA PHE A 296 -12.69 -14.20 0.79
C PHE A 296 -12.07 -15.57 1.02
N ASN A 297 -12.21 -16.16 2.21
CA ASN A 297 -11.62 -17.44 2.61
C ASN A 297 -10.08 -17.45 2.48
N GLU A 298 -9.45 -16.31 2.70
CA GLU A 298 -8.02 -16.05 2.63
C GLU A 298 -7.57 -15.21 3.82
N THR A 299 -6.30 -15.33 4.22
CA THR A 299 -5.69 -14.39 5.16
C THR A 299 -5.29 -13.12 4.41
N PRO A 300 -5.65 -11.91 4.91
CA PRO A 300 -5.26 -10.68 4.24
C PRO A 300 -3.74 -10.52 4.24
N ASN A 301 -3.21 -10.01 3.13
CA ASN A 301 -1.84 -9.53 3.02
C ASN A 301 -1.77 -8.03 3.35
N GLN A 302 -0.56 -7.43 3.32
CA GLN A 302 -0.38 -6.01 3.61
C GLN A 302 -1.14 -5.10 2.63
N PHE A 303 -1.30 -5.49 1.37
CA PHE A 303 -2.03 -4.70 0.36
C PHE A 303 -3.51 -4.55 0.71
N ALA A 304 -4.12 -5.62 1.23
CA ALA A 304 -5.48 -5.57 1.74
C ALA A 304 -5.59 -4.63 2.95
N ALA A 305 -4.62 -4.68 3.85
CA ALA A 305 -4.56 -3.83 5.02
C ALA A 305 -4.32 -2.35 4.66
N ASP A 306 -3.44 -2.06 3.69
CA ASP A 306 -3.21 -0.69 3.21
C ASP A 306 -4.45 -0.12 2.51
N GLY A 307 -5.18 -0.93 1.74
CA GLY A 307 -6.46 -0.54 1.14
C GLY A 307 -7.54 -0.22 2.18
N TYR A 308 -7.63 -1.04 3.22
CA TYR A 308 -8.52 -0.83 4.35
C TYR A 308 -8.20 0.50 5.07
N ASP A 309 -6.92 0.72 5.39
CA ASP A 309 -6.48 1.96 6.03
C ASP A 309 -6.70 3.18 5.13
N ALA A 310 -6.48 3.08 3.81
CA ALA A 310 -6.67 4.18 2.88
C ALA A 310 -8.09 4.78 2.96
N ALA A 311 -9.12 3.93 3.01
CA ALA A 311 -10.51 4.38 3.12
C ALA A 311 -10.78 5.08 4.47
N TYR A 312 -10.26 4.55 5.58
CA TYR A 312 -10.40 5.18 6.91
C TYR A 312 -9.62 6.48 7.02
N ILE A 313 -8.42 6.56 6.44
CA ILE A 313 -7.60 7.78 6.39
C ILE A 313 -8.33 8.86 5.60
N LEU A 314 -8.88 8.53 4.42
CA LEU A 314 -9.64 9.48 3.61
C LEU A 314 -10.90 9.96 4.33
N LYS A 315 -11.65 9.07 5.01
CA LYS A 315 -12.76 9.49 5.87
C LYS A 315 -12.32 10.52 6.91
N ALA A 316 -11.27 10.19 7.66
CA ALA A 316 -10.76 11.07 8.71
C ALA A 316 -10.32 12.45 8.16
N ALA A 317 -9.65 12.45 7.00
CA ALA A 317 -9.19 13.66 6.34
C ALA A 317 -10.37 14.52 5.82
N LEU A 318 -11.36 13.93 5.15
CA LEU A 318 -12.56 14.63 4.67
C LEU A 318 -13.35 15.25 5.81
N GLN A 319 -13.52 14.54 6.92
CA GLN A 319 -14.18 15.07 8.12
C GLN A 319 -13.37 16.19 8.77
N ALA A 320 -12.04 16.03 8.90
CA ALA A 320 -11.16 17.06 9.47
C ALA A 320 -11.11 18.33 8.60
N ALA A 321 -11.19 18.19 7.28
CA ALA A 321 -11.25 19.28 6.33
C ALA A 321 -12.63 19.96 6.27
N GLY A 322 -13.67 19.36 6.86
CA GLY A 322 -15.05 19.84 6.77
C GLY A 322 -15.63 19.78 5.36
N CYS A 323 -15.18 18.82 4.54
CA CYS A 323 -15.69 18.63 3.20
C CYS A 323 -17.16 18.17 3.22
N THR A 324 -17.92 18.59 2.19
CA THR A 324 -19.28 18.15 1.95
C THR A 324 -19.39 17.47 0.57
N SER A 325 -20.33 16.57 0.41
CA SER A 325 -20.44 15.74 -0.81
C SER A 325 -20.87 16.51 -2.06
N ASP A 326 -21.32 17.76 -1.93
CA ASP A 326 -21.63 18.64 -3.04
C ASP A 326 -20.43 19.46 -3.54
N MET A 327 -19.29 19.38 -2.86
CA MET A 327 -18.05 20.02 -3.30
C MET A 327 -17.50 19.34 -4.56
N SER A 328 -16.83 20.11 -5.41
CA SER A 328 -16.11 19.56 -6.55
C SER A 328 -14.87 18.78 -6.09
N ALA A 329 -14.39 17.85 -6.93
CA ALA A 329 -13.14 17.11 -6.65
C ALA A 329 -11.96 18.07 -6.41
N ALA A 330 -11.88 19.18 -7.17
CA ALA A 330 -10.84 20.18 -7.00
C ALA A 330 -10.94 20.94 -5.66
N ASP A 331 -12.14 21.33 -5.21
CA ASP A 331 -12.32 21.99 -3.92
C ASP A 331 -11.98 21.03 -2.76
N ILE A 332 -12.37 19.77 -2.86
CA ILE A 332 -12.00 18.72 -1.92
C ILE A 332 -10.48 18.52 -1.91
N CYS A 333 -9.83 18.48 -3.06
CA CYS A 333 -8.39 18.37 -3.18
C CYS A 333 -7.66 19.47 -2.41
N GLU A 334 -8.01 20.73 -2.64
CA GLU A 334 -7.40 21.86 -1.93
C GLU A 334 -7.62 21.78 -0.40
N ALA A 335 -8.80 21.39 0.04
CA ALA A 335 -9.10 21.21 1.46
C ALA A 335 -8.28 20.07 2.08
N LEU A 336 -8.11 18.95 1.36
CA LEU A 336 -7.32 17.81 1.81
C LEU A 336 -5.82 18.11 1.86
N ILE A 337 -5.27 18.80 0.87
CA ILE A 337 -3.87 19.26 0.87
C ILE A 337 -3.56 20.06 2.14
N ALA A 338 -4.47 20.94 2.55
CA ALA A 338 -4.27 21.79 3.72
C ALA A 338 -4.32 20.99 5.03
N VAL A 339 -5.15 19.94 5.11
CA VAL A 339 -5.39 19.22 6.37
C VAL A 339 -4.48 18.00 6.54
N PHE A 340 -4.11 17.33 5.45
CA PHE A 340 -3.43 16.03 5.48
C PHE A 340 -2.13 16.04 6.32
N PRO A 341 -1.25 17.07 6.23
CA PRO A 341 -0.06 17.14 7.07
C PRO A 341 -0.34 17.41 8.56
N THR A 342 -1.60 17.63 8.95
CA THR A 342 -1.99 17.98 10.33
C THR A 342 -2.72 16.86 11.05
N ILE A 343 -3.15 15.81 10.35
CA ILE A 343 -3.88 14.69 10.94
C ILE A 343 -2.94 13.60 11.42
N SER A 344 -3.43 12.82 12.38
CA SER A 344 -2.81 11.57 12.81
C SER A 344 -3.88 10.49 12.87
N VAL A 345 -3.61 9.32 12.26
CA VAL A 345 -4.59 8.24 12.13
C VAL A 345 -3.98 6.92 12.61
N ASP A 346 -4.77 6.19 13.40
CA ASP A 346 -4.46 4.81 13.76
C ASP A 346 -5.10 3.85 12.75
N GLY A 347 -4.31 2.98 12.17
CA GLY A 347 -4.72 1.95 11.23
C GLY A 347 -4.32 0.54 11.66
N VAL A 348 -4.54 -0.43 10.79
CA VAL A 348 -4.05 -1.81 10.95
C VAL A 348 -2.61 -1.96 10.46
N THR A 349 -2.12 -1.02 9.65
CA THR A 349 -0.76 -1.01 9.12
C THR A 349 0.18 -0.04 9.85
N GLY A 350 -0.33 0.72 10.82
CA GLY A 350 0.46 1.65 11.63
C GLY A 350 -0.38 2.39 12.66
N GLN A 351 0.25 2.73 13.79
CA GLN A 351 -0.37 3.54 14.83
C GLN A 351 0.19 4.96 14.76
N GLY A 352 -0.68 5.97 14.94
CA GLY A 352 -0.29 7.37 14.92
C GLY A 352 0.33 7.82 13.59
N MET A 353 -0.10 7.26 12.48
CA MET A 353 0.41 7.63 11.14
C MET A 353 0.20 9.11 10.88
N THR A 354 1.24 9.79 10.45
CA THR A 354 1.25 11.20 10.04
C THR A 354 1.90 11.33 8.67
N TRP A 355 1.65 12.44 7.99
CA TRP A 355 2.18 12.66 6.65
C TRP A 355 3.03 13.94 6.60
N ALA A 356 4.17 13.85 5.91
CA ALA A 356 4.91 15.02 5.52
C ALA A 356 4.21 15.73 4.35
N ALA A 357 4.50 17.02 4.17
CA ALA A 357 4.01 17.77 3.01
C ALA A 357 4.55 17.22 1.66
N SER A 358 5.59 16.39 1.69
CA SER A 358 6.09 15.64 0.53
C SER A 358 5.21 14.47 0.11
N GLY A 359 4.18 14.12 0.89
CA GLY A 359 3.28 12.98 0.64
C GLY A 359 3.68 11.68 1.35
N GLU A 360 4.86 11.62 1.95
CA GLU A 360 5.36 10.43 2.65
C GLU A 360 4.67 10.23 4.00
N VAL A 361 4.37 8.97 4.33
CA VAL A 361 3.84 8.58 5.64
C VAL A 361 4.94 8.25 6.63
N SER A 362 4.72 8.51 7.92
CA SER A 362 5.62 8.16 9.03
C SER A 362 5.50 6.67 9.40
N LYS A 363 5.85 5.78 8.49
CA LYS A 363 5.78 4.33 8.63
C LYS A 363 7.17 3.71 8.48
N ALA A 364 7.49 2.72 9.31
CA ALA A 364 8.71 1.93 9.17
C ALA A 364 8.36 0.47 8.86
N PRO A 365 9.05 -0.16 7.89
CA PRO A 365 8.87 -1.57 7.61
C PRO A 365 9.47 -2.43 8.73
N MET A 366 8.89 -3.62 8.90
CA MET A 366 9.46 -4.71 9.70
C MET A 366 9.79 -5.89 8.80
N ALA A 367 10.77 -6.71 9.18
CA ALA A 367 11.04 -7.95 8.48
C ALA A 367 10.17 -9.07 9.06
N VAL A 368 9.66 -9.93 8.18
CA VAL A 368 9.02 -11.19 8.50
C VAL A 368 9.71 -12.32 7.75
N VAL A 369 9.56 -13.55 8.21
CA VAL A 369 10.04 -14.75 7.53
C VAL A 369 8.89 -15.73 7.32
N ILE A 370 8.90 -16.41 6.18
CA ILE A 370 7.93 -17.47 5.89
C ILE A 370 8.36 -18.75 6.62
N LYS A 371 7.50 -19.27 7.50
CA LYS A 371 7.70 -20.49 8.24
C LYS A 371 6.40 -21.30 8.30
N ASP A 372 6.45 -22.55 7.90
CA ASP A 372 5.27 -23.43 7.81
C ASP A 372 4.13 -22.84 6.97
N GLY A 373 4.48 -22.05 5.94
CA GLY A 373 3.53 -21.42 5.02
C GLY A 373 2.81 -20.19 5.57
N VAL A 374 3.30 -19.57 6.64
CA VAL A 374 2.80 -18.32 7.21
C VAL A 374 3.92 -17.32 7.46
N TYR A 375 3.58 -16.04 7.50
CA TYR A 375 4.53 -14.98 7.85
C TYR A 375 4.66 -14.89 9.38
N VAL A 376 5.88 -14.93 9.89
CA VAL A 376 6.16 -14.80 11.32
C VAL A 376 7.33 -13.84 11.57
N THR A 377 7.39 -13.28 12.76
CA THR A 377 8.54 -12.49 13.19
C THR A 377 9.79 -13.36 13.22
N PRO A 378 10.92 -12.95 12.62
CA PRO A 378 12.16 -13.72 12.65
C PRO A 378 12.72 -13.87 14.06
N GLU A 379 13.21 -15.08 14.40
CA GLU A 379 13.98 -15.37 15.61
C GLU A 379 15.44 -15.59 15.21
N PHE A 380 16.42 -14.95 15.92
CA PHE A 380 17.86 -15.00 15.67
C PHE A 380 18.62 -15.62 16.85
#